data_5b6096369437655aaaa9f61a561762cc
#
_entry.id   5b6096369437655aaaa9f61a561762cc
#
_cell.length_a   1.000
_cell.length_b   1.000
_cell.length_c   1.000
_cell.angle_alpha   90.00
_cell.angle_beta   90.00
_cell.angle_gamma   90.00
#
_symmetry.space_group_name_H-M   'P 1'
#
loop_
_entity.id
_entity.type
_entity.pdbx_description
1 polymer ?
#
loop_
_entity_poly.entity_id
_entity_poly.type
_entity_poly.pdbx_seq_one_letter_code
_entity_poly.pdbx_strand_id
1 'polypeptide(L)'
;PISPCELRTEYQRDRDRILHCKAFRRLKHKTQVFLAPEGDYYRTRLTHTLEVSQIARTIAFALRLNGDLTEAIALGHDLGHTPFGHAGERALSRHLDFSHNAHSLRVVDVLENDGKGLNLTYEVRDGIFNHTTAGKPKTLEGETVRWSDKIAYISHDIDDALRGKVICANDIPEKYSQVF
;
A
#
# COMPACT_ATOMS: atom_id res chain seq x y z
N PRO A 1 -25.26 -5.04 8.90
CA PRO A 1 -25.52 -4.14 7.78
C PRO A 1 -25.64 -2.71 8.29
N ILE A 2 -24.96 -1.77 7.62
CA ILE A 2 -25.05 -0.34 7.93
C ILE A 2 -25.92 0.28 6.84
N SER A 3 -26.82 1.19 7.21
CA SER A 3 -27.67 1.89 6.25
C SER A 3 -26.86 2.58 5.15
N PRO A 4 -27.31 2.56 3.89
CA PRO A 4 -26.68 3.32 2.82
C PRO A 4 -26.51 4.80 3.19
N CYS A 5 -25.48 5.44 2.68
CA CYS A 5 -25.27 6.87 2.85
C CYS A 5 -25.84 7.60 1.64
N GLU A 6 -26.56 8.68 1.84
CA GLU A 6 -27.16 9.46 0.75
C GLU A 6 -26.11 10.23 -0.08
N LEU A 7 -24.96 10.54 0.52
CA LEU A 7 -23.93 11.39 -0.09
C LEU A 7 -22.70 10.62 -0.62
N ARG A 8 -22.41 9.45 -0.03
CA ARG A 8 -21.15 8.72 -0.33
C ARG A 8 -21.47 7.31 -0.80
N THR A 9 -20.70 6.86 -1.81
CA THR A 9 -20.69 5.45 -2.21
C THR A 9 -20.09 4.57 -1.11
N GLU A 10 -20.31 3.26 -1.17
CA GLU A 10 -19.73 2.33 -0.19
C GLU A 10 -18.19 2.38 -0.22
N TYR A 11 -17.59 2.52 -1.40
CA TYR A 11 -16.13 2.61 -1.53
C TYR A 11 -15.56 3.92 -0.98
N GLN A 12 -16.28 5.04 -1.12
CA GLN A 12 -15.91 6.30 -0.45
C GLN A 12 -15.97 6.16 1.07
N ARG A 13 -16.96 5.45 1.59
CA ARG A 13 -17.06 5.16 3.03
C ARG A 13 -15.90 4.27 3.50
N ASP A 14 -15.51 3.28 2.71
CA ASP A 14 -14.39 2.40 3.03
C ASP A 14 -13.07 3.17 3.03
N ARG A 15 -12.84 4.02 2.02
CA ARG A 15 -11.70 4.95 2.00
C ARG A 15 -11.63 5.80 3.27
N ASP A 16 -12.75 6.41 3.65
CA ASP A 16 -12.81 7.27 4.85
C ASP A 16 -12.50 6.46 6.12
N ARG A 17 -13.02 5.24 6.26
CA ARG A 17 -12.72 4.34 7.39
C ARG A 17 -11.24 4.01 7.47
N ILE A 18 -10.60 3.73 6.33
CA ILE A 18 -9.17 3.46 6.25
C ILE A 18 -8.37 4.71 6.66
N LEU A 19 -8.63 5.87 6.07
CA LEU A 19 -7.93 7.12 6.37
C LEU A 19 -7.98 7.49 7.86
N HIS A 20 -9.12 7.23 8.52
CA HIS A 20 -9.31 7.60 9.92
C HIS A 20 -8.87 6.51 10.91
N CYS A 21 -8.43 5.34 10.47
CA CYS A 21 -8.01 4.26 11.36
C CYS A 21 -6.62 4.53 12.00
N LYS A 22 -6.34 3.85 13.11
CA LYS A 22 -5.07 4.01 13.83
C LYS A 22 -3.91 3.43 13.02
N ALA A 23 -4.12 2.32 12.32
CA ALA A 23 -3.09 1.66 11.51
C ALA A 23 -2.60 2.57 10.38
N PHE A 24 -3.48 3.30 9.69
CA PHE A 24 -3.09 4.24 8.65
C PHE A 24 -2.17 5.35 9.19
N ARG A 25 -2.52 5.94 10.33
CA ARG A 25 -1.68 6.96 10.97
C ARG A 25 -0.31 6.45 11.40
N ARG A 26 -0.20 5.15 11.74
CA ARG A 26 1.07 4.50 12.11
C ARG A 26 2.01 4.31 10.92
N LEU A 27 1.54 4.33 9.68
CA LEU A 27 2.38 4.22 8.50
C LEU A 27 3.46 5.30 8.43
N LYS A 28 3.23 6.48 9.01
CA LYS A 28 4.21 7.56 9.09
C LYS A 28 5.48 7.19 9.91
N HIS A 29 5.39 6.20 10.79
CA HIS A 29 6.47 5.75 11.65
C HIS A 29 7.09 4.42 11.20
N LYS A 30 6.70 3.91 10.03
CA LYS A 30 7.26 2.72 9.42
C LYS A 30 8.13 3.12 8.24
N THR A 31 9.36 2.62 8.21
CA THR A 31 10.28 2.84 7.09
C THR A 31 9.81 2.04 5.87
N GLN A 32 10.06 2.56 4.67
CA GLN A 32 9.80 1.80 3.43
C GLN A 32 10.89 0.75 3.23
N VAL A 33 12.10 1.13 2.88
CA VAL A 33 13.24 0.22 2.68
C VAL A 33 14.43 0.66 3.50
N PHE A 34 14.82 1.92 3.40
CA PHE A 34 15.99 2.44 4.08
C PHE A 34 15.63 2.95 5.48
N LEU A 35 16.45 2.58 6.47
CA LEU A 35 16.40 3.24 7.77
C LEU A 35 16.81 4.70 7.56
N ALA A 36 15.95 5.63 7.93
CA ALA A 36 16.25 7.06 7.87
C ALA A 36 17.23 7.45 9.00
N PRO A 37 18.56 7.43 8.77
CA PRO A 37 19.49 7.68 9.86
C PRO A 37 19.59 9.16 10.21
N GLU A 38 19.52 10.06 9.23
CA GLU A 38 19.53 11.52 9.44
C GLU A 38 18.90 12.22 8.23
N GLY A 39 17.82 12.98 8.45
CA GLY A 39 17.14 13.79 7.44
C GLY A 39 15.66 13.43 7.25
N ASP A 40 14.91 14.39 6.74
CA ASP A 40 13.45 14.33 6.54
C ASP A 40 13.05 13.96 5.10
N TYR A 41 14.01 13.54 4.26
CA TYR A 41 13.79 13.23 2.85
C TYR A 41 13.46 11.75 2.57
N TYR A 42 13.65 10.85 3.55
CA TYR A 42 13.39 9.43 3.32
C TYR A 42 11.91 9.09 3.34
N ARG A 43 11.51 8.21 2.41
CA ARG A 43 10.12 7.79 2.30
C ARG A 43 9.70 6.93 3.49
N THR A 44 8.55 7.30 4.06
CA THR A 44 7.83 6.47 5.01
C THR A 44 6.82 5.60 4.24
N ARG A 45 6.27 4.58 4.91
CA ARG A 45 5.16 3.82 4.31
C ARG A 45 3.94 4.67 4.02
N LEU A 46 3.72 5.73 4.77
CA LEU A 46 2.62 6.66 4.50
C LEU A 46 2.81 7.37 3.16
N THR A 47 3.99 7.92 2.90
CA THR A 47 4.27 8.61 1.63
C THR A 47 4.22 7.64 0.45
N HIS A 48 4.80 6.43 0.59
CA HIS A 48 4.66 5.37 -0.41
C HIS A 48 3.19 5.03 -0.71
N THR A 49 2.37 4.83 0.32
CA THR A 49 0.94 4.52 0.15
C THR A 49 0.20 5.62 -0.61
N LEU A 50 0.51 6.90 -0.36
CA LEU A 50 -0.08 8.03 -1.08
C LEU A 50 0.37 8.06 -2.55
N GLU A 51 1.64 7.77 -2.83
CA GLU A 51 2.19 7.71 -4.20
C GLU A 51 1.58 6.53 -4.97
N VAL A 52 1.44 5.34 -4.36
CA VAL A 52 0.71 4.20 -4.95
C VAL A 52 -0.73 4.60 -5.28
N SER A 53 -1.41 5.28 -4.36
CA SER A 53 -2.79 5.73 -4.58
C SER A 53 -2.88 6.72 -5.75
N GLN A 54 -1.93 7.65 -5.86
CA GLN A 54 -1.89 8.61 -6.96
C GLN A 54 -1.69 7.91 -8.31
N ILE A 55 -0.71 7.00 -8.42
CA ILE A 55 -0.43 6.23 -9.65
C ILE A 55 -1.65 5.37 -10.02
N ALA A 56 -2.18 4.62 -9.07
CA ALA A 56 -3.32 3.72 -9.28
C ALA A 56 -4.56 4.48 -9.78
N ARG A 57 -4.86 5.62 -9.18
CA ARG A 57 -6.00 6.46 -9.61
C ARG A 57 -5.80 7.03 -11.02
N THR A 58 -4.57 7.41 -11.38
CA THR A 58 -4.25 7.88 -12.73
C THR A 58 -4.52 6.78 -13.77
N ILE A 59 -4.07 5.54 -13.50
CA ILE A 59 -4.31 4.39 -14.36
C ILE A 59 -5.80 4.05 -14.39
N ALA A 60 -6.46 4.00 -13.24
CA ALA A 60 -7.89 3.72 -13.14
C ALA A 60 -8.74 4.72 -13.94
N PHE A 61 -8.39 6.01 -13.88
CA PHE A 61 -9.05 7.04 -14.68
C PHE A 61 -8.88 6.80 -16.19
N ALA A 62 -7.64 6.51 -16.64
CA ALA A 62 -7.35 6.22 -18.04
C ALA A 62 -8.11 4.99 -18.57
N LEU A 63 -8.28 3.97 -17.71
CA LEU A 63 -9.00 2.73 -18.02
C LEU A 63 -10.51 2.81 -17.75
N ARG A 64 -11.03 3.93 -17.27
CA ARG A 64 -12.44 4.15 -16.87
C ARG A 64 -12.91 3.17 -15.80
N LEU A 65 -12.02 2.81 -14.86
CA LEU A 65 -12.33 1.99 -13.71
C LEU A 65 -12.89 2.84 -12.55
N ASN A 66 -13.34 2.17 -11.50
CA ASN A 66 -13.87 2.84 -10.30
C ASN A 66 -12.72 3.45 -9.46
N GLY A 67 -12.56 4.78 -9.53
CA GLY A 67 -11.50 5.49 -8.81
C GLY A 67 -11.63 5.43 -7.27
N ASP A 68 -12.85 5.37 -6.74
CA ASP A 68 -13.08 5.27 -5.29
C ASP A 68 -12.67 3.89 -4.75
N LEU A 69 -12.99 2.81 -5.48
CA LEU A 69 -12.54 1.46 -5.15
C LEU A 69 -11.02 1.35 -5.22
N THR A 70 -10.42 1.87 -6.30
CA THR A 70 -8.97 1.89 -6.50
C THR A 70 -8.27 2.61 -5.35
N GLU A 71 -8.76 3.80 -4.96
CA GLU A 71 -8.20 4.58 -3.87
C GLU A 71 -8.31 3.86 -2.52
N ALA A 72 -9.48 3.28 -2.21
CA ALA A 72 -9.68 2.54 -0.96
C ALA A 72 -8.72 1.34 -0.84
N ILE A 73 -8.54 0.56 -1.91
CA ILE A 73 -7.58 -0.56 -1.94
C ILE A 73 -6.16 -0.03 -1.74
N ALA A 74 -5.75 0.99 -2.50
CA ALA A 74 -4.41 1.54 -2.45
C ALA A 74 -4.06 2.09 -1.06
N LEU A 75 -4.97 2.79 -0.39
CA LEU A 75 -4.75 3.30 0.96
C LEU A 75 -4.70 2.18 2.02
N GLY A 76 -5.35 1.05 1.76
CA GLY A 76 -5.46 -0.06 2.70
C GLY A 76 -4.38 -1.14 2.57
N HIS A 77 -3.66 -1.23 1.44
CA HIS A 77 -2.84 -2.39 1.09
C HIS A 77 -1.76 -2.70 2.14
N ASP A 78 -1.10 -1.70 2.69
CA ASP A 78 0.09 -1.81 3.56
C ASP A 78 -0.19 -1.62 5.06
N LEU A 79 -1.46 -1.57 5.51
CA LEU A 79 -1.82 -1.31 6.91
C LEU A 79 -1.20 -2.30 7.90
N GLY A 80 -1.06 -3.56 7.49
CA GLY A 80 -0.50 -4.66 8.29
C GLY A 80 1.00 -4.83 8.16
N HIS A 81 1.71 -3.98 7.44
CA HIS A 81 3.15 -4.16 7.26
C HIS A 81 3.90 -3.95 8.58
N THR A 82 4.98 -4.72 8.76
CA THR A 82 5.83 -4.66 9.97
C THR A 82 6.72 -3.42 10.00
N PRO A 83 7.21 -3.00 11.16
CA PRO A 83 8.40 -2.15 11.24
C PRO A 83 9.57 -2.82 10.49
N PHE A 84 10.44 -2.01 9.88
CA PHE A 84 11.58 -2.46 9.07
C PHE A 84 11.20 -3.22 7.79
N GLY A 85 10.00 -2.98 7.24
CA GLY A 85 9.55 -3.49 5.95
C GLY A 85 9.68 -5.01 5.82
N HIS A 86 10.09 -5.49 4.66
CA HIS A 86 10.27 -6.92 4.40
C HIS A 86 11.34 -7.61 5.27
N ALA A 87 12.30 -6.86 5.83
CA ALA A 87 13.26 -7.43 6.78
C ALA A 87 12.55 -7.85 8.08
N GLY A 88 11.65 -7.00 8.59
CA GLY A 88 10.80 -7.32 9.74
C GLY A 88 9.85 -8.47 9.45
N GLU A 89 9.25 -8.51 8.26
CA GLU A 89 8.38 -9.60 7.83
C GLU A 89 9.14 -10.93 7.79
N ARG A 90 10.33 -10.97 7.15
CA ARG A 90 11.17 -12.17 7.13
C ARG A 90 11.62 -12.62 8.53
N ALA A 91 11.85 -11.69 9.45
CA ALA A 91 12.18 -12.05 10.83
C ALA A 91 10.99 -12.69 11.55
N LEU A 92 9.78 -12.13 11.40
CA LEU A 92 8.57 -12.69 12.01
C LEU A 92 8.17 -14.03 11.39
N SER A 93 8.28 -14.19 10.08
CA SER A 93 7.88 -15.44 9.39
C SER A 93 8.74 -16.64 9.74
N ARG A 94 9.89 -16.46 10.41
CA ARG A 94 10.68 -17.56 10.99
C ARG A 94 10.04 -18.17 12.25
N HIS A 95 9.14 -17.44 12.89
CA HIS A 95 8.55 -17.82 14.17
C HIS A 95 7.04 -17.95 14.11
N LEU A 96 6.40 -17.31 13.14
CA LEU A 96 4.96 -17.24 12.98
C LEU A 96 4.60 -17.42 11.50
N ASP A 97 3.41 -17.93 11.23
CA ASP A 97 2.82 -17.85 9.88
C ASP A 97 2.36 -16.42 9.65
N PHE A 98 3.29 -15.60 9.12
CA PHE A 98 3.10 -14.16 8.96
C PHE A 98 3.35 -13.72 7.52
N SER A 99 2.38 -12.98 6.97
CA SER A 99 2.53 -12.19 5.75
C SER A 99 1.83 -10.84 5.92
N HIS A 100 2.43 -9.76 5.39
CA HIS A 100 1.90 -8.41 5.59
C HIS A 100 0.49 -8.23 5.00
N ASN A 101 0.18 -8.86 3.88
CA ASN A 101 -1.14 -8.81 3.24
C ASN A 101 -2.22 -9.49 4.08
N ALA A 102 -1.95 -10.70 4.60
CA ALA A 102 -2.87 -11.38 5.52
C ALA A 102 -3.04 -10.57 6.82
N HIS A 103 -1.96 -9.96 7.30
CA HIS A 103 -2.02 -9.11 8.48
C HIS A 103 -2.75 -7.78 8.20
N SER A 104 -2.63 -7.19 6.99
CA SER A 104 -3.45 -6.04 6.59
C SER A 104 -4.94 -6.36 6.66
N LEU A 105 -5.32 -7.54 6.16
CA LEU A 105 -6.71 -8.00 6.27
C LEU A 105 -7.14 -8.17 7.73
N ARG A 106 -6.29 -8.79 8.58
CA ARG A 106 -6.57 -8.92 10.01
C ARG A 106 -6.72 -7.56 10.71
N VAL A 107 -5.91 -6.57 10.34
CA VAL A 107 -6.01 -5.20 10.88
C VAL A 107 -7.38 -4.62 10.59
N VAL A 108 -7.83 -4.66 9.33
CA VAL A 108 -9.10 -4.04 8.92
C VAL A 108 -10.33 -4.84 9.36
N ASP A 109 -10.22 -6.15 9.49
CA ASP A 109 -11.35 -7.01 9.87
C ASP A 109 -11.54 -7.15 11.39
N VAL A 110 -10.44 -7.07 12.16
CA VAL A 110 -10.47 -7.48 13.57
C VAL A 110 -9.85 -6.45 14.51
N LEU A 111 -8.67 -5.89 14.18
CA LEU A 111 -7.89 -5.14 15.19
C LEU A 111 -8.32 -3.68 15.34
N GLU A 112 -8.77 -3.05 14.27
CA GLU A 112 -9.22 -1.66 14.30
C GLU A 112 -10.59 -1.52 14.98
N ASN A 113 -10.93 -0.29 15.32
CA ASN A 113 -12.21 0.06 15.93
C ASN A 113 -12.51 -0.77 17.20
N ASP A 114 -11.49 -0.87 18.08
CA ASP A 114 -11.56 -1.57 19.38
C ASP A 114 -12.04 -3.04 19.25
N GLY A 115 -11.50 -3.74 18.25
CA GLY A 115 -11.77 -5.15 18.01
C GLY A 115 -12.98 -5.44 17.12
N LYS A 116 -13.64 -4.42 16.57
CA LYS A 116 -14.84 -4.56 15.71
C LYS A 116 -14.52 -4.55 14.23
N GLY A 117 -13.30 -4.16 13.85
CA GLY A 117 -12.88 -3.98 12.47
C GLY A 117 -13.50 -2.74 11.81
N LEU A 118 -13.14 -2.52 10.55
CA LEU A 118 -13.57 -1.36 9.77
C LEU A 118 -14.85 -1.63 8.96
N ASN A 119 -15.31 -2.88 8.87
CA ASN A 119 -16.47 -3.28 8.06
C ASN A 119 -16.38 -2.80 6.61
N LEU A 120 -15.28 -3.18 5.93
CA LEU A 120 -15.02 -2.85 4.54
C LEU A 120 -15.81 -3.78 3.59
N THR A 121 -16.05 -3.32 2.37
CA THR A 121 -16.63 -4.12 1.30
C THR A 121 -15.71 -5.29 0.91
N TYR A 122 -16.30 -6.28 0.26
CA TYR A 122 -15.57 -7.47 -0.19
C TYR A 122 -14.48 -7.10 -1.18
N GLU A 123 -14.76 -6.22 -2.14
CA GLU A 123 -13.84 -5.80 -3.20
C GLU A 123 -12.61 -5.09 -2.65
N VAL A 124 -12.79 -4.22 -1.65
CA VAL A 124 -11.66 -3.54 -0.98
C VAL A 124 -10.82 -4.56 -0.21
N ARG A 125 -11.44 -5.48 0.52
CA ARG A 125 -10.73 -6.54 1.27
C ARG A 125 -9.98 -7.50 0.35
N ASP A 126 -10.59 -7.89 -0.77
CA ASP A 126 -9.95 -8.74 -1.79
C ASP A 126 -8.72 -8.04 -2.39
N GLY A 127 -8.85 -6.77 -2.75
CA GLY A 127 -7.74 -5.97 -3.27
C GLY A 127 -6.60 -5.83 -2.26
N ILE A 128 -6.90 -5.53 -0.97
CA ILE A 128 -5.92 -5.47 0.11
C ILE A 128 -5.17 -6.81 0.26
N PHE A 129 -5.88 -7.93 0.26
CA PHE A 129 -5.26 -9.24 0.43
C PHE A 129 -4.39 -9.66 -0.75
N ASN A 130 -4.84 -9.35 -1.97
CA ASN A 130 -4.25 -9.84 -3.21
C ASN A 130 -3.30 -8.82 -3.90
N HIS A 131 -2.91 -7.71 -3.25
CA HIS A 131 -2.02 -6.72 -3.86
C HIS A 131 -0.59 -7.22 -4.12
N THR A 132 -0.16 -8.28 -3.43
CA THR A 132 1.19 -8.83 -3.56
C THR A 132 1.48 -9.42 -4.94
N THR A 133 2.76 -9.66 -5.25
CA THR A 133 3.17 -10.20 -6.56
C THR A 133 2.51 -11.54 -6.90
N ALA A 134 2.29 -12.41 -5.92
CA ALA A 134 1.64 -13.71 -6.09
C ALA A 134 0.09 -13.63 -6.05
N GLY A 135 -0.45 -12.51 -5.61
CA GLY A 135 -1.89 -12.30 -5.48
C GLY A 135 -2.60 -12.20 -6.82
N LYS A 136 -3.88 -12.52 -6.81
CA LYS A 136 -4.78 -12.45 -7.97
C LYS A 136 -6.06 -11.74 -7.55
N PRO A 137 -6.08 -10.39 -7.56
CA PRO A 137 -7.29 -9.63 -7.27
C PRO A 137 -8.43 -10.00 -8.22
N LYS A 138 -9.65 -9.96 -7.72
CA LYS A 138 -10.85 -10.28 -8.52
C LYS A 138 -11.36 -9.11 -9.33
N THR A 139 -10.91 -7.89 -9.02
CA THR A 139 -11.30 -6.67 -9.72
C THR A 139 -10.13 -6.09 -10.52
N LEU A 140 -10.42 -5.37 -11.59
CA LEU A 140 -9.41 -4.66 -12.36
C LEU A 140 -8.78 -3.51 -11.55
N GLU A 141 -9.53 -2.93 -10.64
CA GLU A 141 -9.03 -1.93 -9.70
C GLU A 141 -7.96 -2.51 -8.75
N GLY A 142 -8.22 -3.70 -8.21
CA GLY A 142 -7.24 -4.42 -7.39
C GLY A 142 -5.98 -4.77 -8.19
N GLU A 143 -6.13 -5.22 -9.43
CA GLU A 143 -5.01 -5.48 -10.35
C GLU A 143 -4.23 -4.19 -10.65
N THR A 144 -4.93 -3.08 -10.86
CA THR A 144 -4.32 -1.76 -11.06
C THR A 144 -3.48 -1.35 -9.85
N VAL A 145 -3.99 -1.53 -8.62
CA VAL A 145 -3.22 -1.23 -7.40
C VAL A 145 -1.99 -2.13 -7.29
N ARG A 146 -2.11 -3.43 -7.57
CA ARG A 146 -0.99 -4.38 -7.55
C ARG A 146 0.17 -3.97 -8.49
N TRP A 147 -0.15 -3.46 -9.67
CA TRP A 147 0.86 -2.94 -10.60
C TRP A 147 1.40 -1.59 -10.17
N SER A 148 0.54 -0.71 -9.66
CA SER A 148 0.94 0.62 -9.16
C SER A 148 1.90 0.53 -7.98
N ASP A 149 1.69 -0.42 -7.07
CA ASP A 149 2.62 -0.70 -5.97
C ASP A 149 3.99 -1.10 -6.51
N LYS A 150 4.05 -1.98 -7.51
CA LYS A 150 5.32 -2.36 -8.16
C LYS A 150 6.01 -1.19 -8.83
N ILE A 151 5.29 -0.37 -9.57
CA ILE A 151 5.84 0.82 -10.23
C ILE A 151 6.41 1.76 -9.18
N ALA A 152 5.64 2.03 -8.13
CA ALA A 152 6.04 2.91 -7.05
C ALA A 152 7.31 2.41 -6.35
N TYR A 153 7.34 1.16 -5.84
CA TYR A 153 8.50 0.70 -5.07
C TYR A 153 9.76 0.62 -5.93
N ILE A 154 9.68 0.17 -7.19
CA ILE A 154 10.87 0.12 -8.07
C ILE A 154 11.44 1.52 -8.28
N SER A 155 10.59 2.49 -8.63
CA SER A 155 11.03 3.88 -8.86
C SER A 155 11.62 4.51 -7.60
N HIS A 156 10.97 4.26 -6.46
CA HIS A 156 11.37 4.84 -5.18
C HIS A 156 12.65 4.22 -4.64
N ASP A 157 12.78 2.91 -4.73
CA ASP A 157 13.97 2.20 -4.24
C ASP A 157 15.21 2.58 -5.04
N ILE A 158 15.08 2.81 -6.35
CA ILE A 158 16.18 3.31 -7.20
C ILE A 158 16.56 4.73 -6.79
N ASP A 159 15.58 5.65 -6.65
CA ASP A 159 15.83 7.04 -6.26
C ASP A 159 16.51 7.11 -4.87
N ASP A 160 15.99 6.38 -3.89
CA ASP A 160 16.53 6.34 -2.54
C ASP A 160 17.93 5.67 -2.51
N ALA A 161 18.18 4.64 -3.33
CA ALA A 161 19.49 4.01 -3.46
C ALA A 161 20.54 4.94 -4.09
N LEU A 162 20.15 5.72 -5.10
CA LEU A 162 21.01 6.74 -5.71
C LEU A 162 21.36 7.85 -4.69
N ARG A 163 20.35 8.38 -3.99
CA ARG A 163 20.51 9.41 -2.95
C ARG A 163 21.36 8.92 -1.78
N GLY A 164 21.12 7.68 -1.35
CA GLY A 164 21.89 7.02 -0.31
C GLY A 164 23.31 6.58 -0.74
N LYS A 165 23.67 6.82 -2.02
CA LYS A 165 24.97 6.39 -2.62
C LYS A 165 25.21 4.89 -2.47
N VAL A 166 24.16 4.09 -2.43
CA VAL A 166 24.23 2.62 -2.44
C VAL A 166 24.50 2.10 -3.84
N ILE A 167 23.96 2.80 -4.85
CA ILE A 167 24.22 2.61 -6.27
C ILE A 167 24.56 3.96 -6.91
N CYS A 168 25.16 3.92 -8.11
CA CYS A 168 25.36 5.10 -8.94
C CYS A 168 24.56 4.99 -10.26
N ALA A 169 24.39 6.10 -10.97
CA ALA A 169 23.63 6.13 -12.23
C ALA A 169 24.14 5.13 -13.28
N ASN A 170 25.46 4.86 -13.29
CA ASN A 170 26.07 3.90 -14.20
C ASN A 170 25.73 2.43 -13.89
N ASP A 171 25.21 2.13 -12.70
CA ASP A 171 24.76 0.79 -12.34
C ASP A 171 23.38 0.47 -12.94
N ILE A 172 22.66 1.50 -13.43
CA ILE A 172 21.37 1.33 -14.09
C ILE A 172 21.62 0.99 -15.56
N PRO A 173 21.10 -0.15 -16.08
CA PRO A 173 21.26 -0.50 -17.48
C PRO A 173 20.72 0.59 -18.40
N GLU A 174 21.50 0.95 -19.44
CA GLU A 174 21.23 2.09 -20.35
C GLU A 174 19.82 2.08 -20.95
N LYS A 175 19.27 0.89 -21.26
CA LYS A 175 17.92 0.76 -21.80
C LYS A 175 16.82 1.23 -20.84
N TYR A 176 17.12 1.39 -19.55
CA TYR A 176 16.17 1.87 -18.52
C TYR A 176 16.49 3.28 -18.04
N SER A 177 17.69 3.82 -18.34
CA SER A 177 18.13 5.14 -17.87
C SER A 177 17.28 6.30 -18.37
N GLN A 178 16.48 6.08 -19.43
CA GLN A 178 15.56 7.09 -19.96
C GLN A 178 14.20 7.14 -19.21
N VAL A 179 13.97 6.22 -18.27
CA VAL A 179 12.72 6.11 -17.53
C VAL A 179 12.88 6.72 -16.12
N PHE A 180 14.10 6.88 -15.66
CA PHE A 180 14.53 7.46 -14.41
C PHE A 180 15.46 8.66 -14.70
#